data_95a447ac21421961654847aa730ea2a0
#
_entry.id   95a447ac21421961654847aa730ea2a0
#
_cell.length_a   1.000
_cell.length_b   1.000
_cell.length_c   1.000
_cell.angle_alpha   90.00
_cell.angle_beta   90.00
_cell.angle_gamma   90.00
#
_symmetry.space_group_name_H-M   'P 1'
#
loop_
_entity.id
_entity.type
_entity.pdbx_description
1 polymer ?
#
loop_
_entity_poly.entity_id
_entity_poly.type
_entity_poly.pdbx_seq_one_letter_code
_entity_poly.pdbx_strand_id
1 'polypeptide(L)'
;MDIGDKVYECISASMDVVGCNANLGIVLLCVPIVEALYLDKNRIFKQENLISIISEINEKQTKKIYKAINLASAGGMGEKDKFDLNSSNNKNFTFMEAMNYASSYDYIALQYKENFDNIINNLAPKWREYFKNFNNDENATPALFLDLISVVPDSLIARKYGIDKAKEVSSKFLELSKEYSCSKNPNSLNNQLLLMDSELKIQGLNPGTTADVVVASIFLNRLGL
;
A
#
# COMPACT_ATOMS: atom_id res chain seq x y z
N MET A 1 7.11 -6.36 21.94
CA MET A 1 7.67 -6.18 20.59
C MET A 1 7.18 -4.83 20.10
N ASP A 2 8.08 -3.92 19.74
CA ASP A 2 7.74 -2.60 19.22
C ASP A 2 7.33 -2.66 17.73
N ILE A 3 6.81 -1.55 17.17
CA ILE A 3 6.33 -1.51 15.79
C ILE A 3 7.46 -1.84 14.78
N GLY A 4 8.69 -1.38 15.04
CA GLY A 4 9.85 -1.67 14.19
C GLY A 4 10.20 -3.16 14.19
N ASP A 5 10.10 -3.83 15.35
CA ASP A 5 10.28 -5.27 15.44
C ASP A 5 9.23 -6.01 14.63
N LYS A 6 7.94 -5.63 14.76
CA LYS A 6 6.84 -6.29 14.06
C LYS A 6 6.97 -6.19 12.56
N VAL A 7 7.30 -4.98 12.05
CA VAL A 7 7.56 -4.79 10.63
C VAL A 7 8.71 -5.67 10.16
N TYR A 8 9.83 -5.68 10.90
CA TYR A 8 11.00 -6.47 10.53
C TYR A 8 10.72 -7.98 10.51
N GLU A 9 10.08 -8.50 11.55
CA GLU A 9 9.76 -9.93 11.64
C GLU A 9 8.76 -10.36 10.54
N CYS A 10 7.74 -9.56 10.25
CA CYS A 10 6.81 -9.86 9.16
C CYS A 10 7.51 -9.95 7.81
N ILE A 11 8.41 -9.01 7.51
CA ILE A 11 9.16 -9.01 6.25
C ILE A 11 10.17 -10.15 6.21
N SER A 12 10.90 -10.39 7.31
CA SER A 12 11.85 -11.50 7.39
C SER A 12 11.17 -12.85 7.13
N ALA A 13 10.03 -13.11 7.80
CA ALA A 13 9.27 -14.33 7.59
C ALA A 13 8.76 -14.50 6.16
N SER A 14 8.32 -13.40 5.53
CA SER A 14 7.90 -13.42 4.13
C SER A 14 9.07 -13.73 3.19
N MET A 15 10.22 -13.08 3.41
CA MET A 15 11.42 -13.30 2.59
C MET A 15 11.94 -14.73 2.72
N ASP A 16 11.89 -15.34 3.91
CA ASP A 16 12.29 -16.72 4.15
C ASP A 16 11.43 -17.74 3.38
N VAL A 17 10.15 -17.42 3.16
CA VAL A 17 9.21 -18.32 2.45
C VAL A 17 9.18 -18.06 0.95
N VAL A 18 9.13 -16.80 0.54
CA VAL A 18 8.88 -16.40 -0.86
C VAL A 18 10.18 -16.07 -1.60
N GLY A 19 11.24 -15.66 -0.89
CA GLY A 19 12.53 -15.29 -1.46
C GLY A 19 12.55 -13.95 -2.20
N CYS A 20 11.45 -13.19 -2.18
CA CYS A 20 11.37 -11.88 -2.82
C CYS A 20 10.39 -10.95 -2.07
N ASN A 21 10.45 -9.65 -2.40
CA ASN A 21 9.50 -8.68 -1.86
C ASN A 21 8.09 -8.92 -2.43
N ALA A 22 7.21 -9.48 -1.62
CA ALA A 22 5.82 -9.73 -1.97
C ALA A 22 4.81 -8.83 -1.23
N ASN A 23 5.18 -8.21 -0.10
CA ASN A 23 4.21 -7.61 0.81
C ASN A 23 4.73 -6.44 1.66
N LEU A 24 5.85 -5.80 1.29
CA LEU A 24 6.42 -4.72 2.09
C LEU A 24 5.41 -3.61 2.36
N GLY A 25 4.72 -3.12 1.34
CA GLY A 25 3.75 -2.04 1.48
C GLY A 25 2.54 -2.47 2.32
N ILE A 26 2.07 -3.70 2.15
CA ILE A 26 1.00 -4.26 3.00
C ILE A 26 1.41 -4.24 4.47
N VAL A 27 2.61 -4.72 4.79
CA VAL A 27 3.12 -4.76 6.18
C VAL A 27 3.28 -3.34 6.74
N LEU A 28 3.86 -2.42 5.96
CA LEU A 28 4.02 -1.02 6.37
C LEU A 28 2.66 -0.35 6.67
N LEU A 29 1.62 -0.67 5.92
CA LEU A 29 0.29 -0.08 6.14
C LEU A 29 -0.51 -0.82 7.24
N CYS A 30 -0.49 -2.15 7.27
CA CYS A 30 -1.34 -2.92 8.18
C CYS A 30 -0.80 -2.97 9.61
N VAL A 31 0.53 -3.01 9.83
CA VAL A 31 1.09 -3.09 11.18
C VAL A 31 0.69 -1.89 12.05
N PRO A 32 0.80 -0.62 11.61
CA PRO A 32 0.33 0.52 12.41
C PRO A 32 -1.18 0.48 12.70
N ILE A 33 -2.00 0.00 11.75
CA ILE A 33 -3.45 -0.17 11.93
C ILE A 33 -3.72 -1.19 13.06
N VAL A 34 -3.00 -2.31 13.08
CA VAL A 34 -3.11 -3.32 14.15
C VAL A 34 -2.67 -2.74 15.49
N GLU A 35 -1.56 -1.99 15.54
CA GLU A 35 -1.10 -1.35 16.77
C GLU A 35 -2.15 -0.36 17.32
N ALA A 36 -2.75 0.45 16.45
CA ALA A 36 -3.81 1.39 16.82
C ALA A 36 -5.05 0.68 17.40
N LEU A 37 -5.41 -0.48 16.81
CA LEU A 37 -6.48 -1.33 17.34
C LEU A 37 -6.15 -1.84 18.76
N TYR A 38 -4.90 -2.23 19.01
CA TYR A 38 -4.45 -2.76 20.30
C TYR A 38 -4.33 -1.70 21.39
N LEU A 39 -4.23 -0.42 21.07
CA LEU A 39 -4.28 0.66 22.04
C LEU A 39 -5.66 0.84 22.66
N ASP A 40 -6.73 0.51 21.97
CA ASP A 40 -8.07 0.56 22.52
C ASP A 40 -8.40 -0.71 23.31
N LYS A 41 -8.95 -0.56 24.53
CA LYS A 41 -9.29 -1.69 25.41
C LYS A 41 -10.35 -2.62 24.81
N ASN A 42 -11.24 -2.06 24.02
CA ASN A 42 -12.32 -2.78 23.34
C ASN A 42 -11.94 -3.26 21.94
N ARG A 43 -10.68 -3.06 21.54
CA ARG A 43 -10.19 -3.37 20.18
C ARG A 43 -10.99 -2.66 19.08
N ILE A 44 -11.35 -1.41 19.33
CA ILE A 44 -12.00 -0.54 18.35
C ILE A 44 -10.91 0.31 17.70
N PHE A 45 -10.84 0.29 16.38
CA PHE A 45 -9.90 1.16 15.66
C PHE A 45 -10.30 2.62 15.83
N LYS A 46 -9.32 3.47 16.09
CA LYS A 46 -9.45 4.93 16.14
C LYS A 46 -8.27 5.56 15.42
N GLN A 47 -8.55 6.52 14.55
CA GLN A 47 -7.50 7.21 13.80
C GLN A 47 -6.54 7.96 14.73
N GLU A 48 -7.03 8.50 15.85
CA GLU A 48 -6.19 9.18 16.85
C GLU A 48 -5.12 8.24 17.43
N ASN A 49 -5.48 6.96 17.66
CA ASN A 49 -4.54 5.96 18.12
C ASN A 49 -3.47 5.68 17.05
N LEU A 50 -3.85 5.63 15.77
CA LEU A 50 -2.92 5.46 14.67
C LEU A 50 -1.95 6.66 14.58
N ILE A 51 -2.45 7.89 14.68
CA ILE A 51 -1.64 9.10 14.70
C ILE A 51 -0.63 9.05 15.85
N SER A 52 -1.05 8.68 17.07
CA SER A 52 -0.15 8.50 18.21
C SER A 52 0.95 7.48 17.91
N ILE A 53 0.59 6.29 17.42
CA ILE A 53 1.54 5.23 17.07
C ILE A 53 2.60 5.71 16.08
N ILE A 54 2.18 6.33 14.96
CA ILE A 54 3.14 6.73 13.93
C ILE A 54 4.01 7.91 14.36
N SER A 55 3.48 8.83 15.19
CA SER A 55 4.23 9.96 15.71
C SER A 55 5.27 9.57 16.77
N GLU A 56 5.08 8.45 17.46
CA GLU A 56 5.97 7.93 18.50
C GLU A 56 7.06 6.98 17.97
N ILE A 57 7.13 6.76 16.64
CA ILE A 57 8.19 5.95 16.02
C ILE A 57 9.55 6.64 16.26
N ASN A 58 10.32 6.08 17.16
CA ASN A 58 11.63 6.59 17.57
C ASN A 58 12.76 6.10 16.66
N GLU A 59 13.98 6.60 16.88
CA GLU A 59 15.16 6.25 16.06
C GLU A 59 15.44 4.74 16.01
N LYS A 60 15.29 4.03 17.14
CA LYS A 60 15.52 2.58 17.19
C LYS A 60 14.53 1.82 16.31
N GLN A 61 13.25 2.18 16.39
CA GLN A 61 12.19 1.61 15.58
C GLN A 61 12.37 1.96 14.10
N THR A 62 12.74 3.22 13.81
CA THR A 62 13.09 3.69 12.45
C THR A 62 14.17 2.81 11.84
N LYS A 63 15.29 2.56 12.54
CA LYS A 63 16.37 1.70 12.06
C LYS A 63 15.91 0.28 11.71
N LYS A 64 14.98 -0.29 12.52
CA LYS A 64 14.41 -1.61 12.24
C LYS A 64 13.51 -1.63 11.03
N ILE A 65 12.64 -0.62 10.87
CA ILE A 65 11.79 -0.49 9.68
C ILE A 65 12.66 -0.36 8.42
N TYR A 66 13.70 0.46 8.45
CA TYR A 66 14.63 0.57 7.33
C TYR A 66 15.38 -0.73 7.05
N LYS A 67 15.75 -1.49 8.09
CA LYS A 67 16.34 -2.82 7.90
C LYS A 67 15.37 -3.76 7.18
N ALA A 68 14.08 -3.70 7.50
CA ALA A 68 13.04 -4.46 6.79
C ALA A 68 12.90 -4.02 5.33
N ILE A 69 12.89 -2.71 5.08
CA ILE A 69 12.84 -2.15 3.72
C ILE A 69 14.06 -2.60 2.91
N ASN A 70 15.26 -2.53 3.47
CA ASN A 70 16.47 -2.98 2.80
C ASN A 70 16.46 -4.50 2.53
N LEU A 71 15.96 -5.30 3.47
CA LEU A 71 15.81 -6.74 3.28
C LEU A 71 14.87 -7.07 2.11
N ALA A 72 13.74 -6.39 2.04
CA ALA A 72 12.80 -6.51 0.92
C ALA A 72 13.39 -5.98 -0.40
N SER A 73 14.25 -4.97 -0.35
CA SER A 73 14.90 -4.33 -1.51
C SER A 73 15.98 -5.18 -2.14
N ALA A 74 16.68 -6.00 -1.35
CA ALA A 74 17.71 -6.92 -1.84
C ALA A 74 17.17 -7.90 -2.89
N GLY A 75 15.84 -8.03 -3.00
CA GLY A 75 15.16 -8.82 -4.03
C GLY A 75 14.81 -8.06 -5.32
N GLY A 76 15.30 -6.83 -5.60
CA GLY A 76 15.10 -6.21 -6.91
C GLY A 76 14.71 -4.73 -6.99
N MET A 77 14.95 -3.93 -5.96
CA MET A 77 14.81 -2.47 -6.07
C MET A 77 16.12 -1.84 -6.57
N GLY A 78 16.06 -1.10 -7.68
CA GLY A 78 17.22 -0.40 -8.24
C GLY A 78 17.76 0.67 -7.28
N GLU A 79 19.08 0.92 -7.39
CA GLU A 79 19.86 1.92 -6.65
C GLU A 79 19.36 3.35 -6.93
N LYS A 80 18.33 3.84 -6.24
CA LYS A 80 17.95 5.25 -6.25
C LYS A 80 17.24 5.69 -4.97
N ASP A 81 17.83 5.48 -3.80
CA ASP A 81 17.35 6.19 -2.63
C ASP A 81 18.45 6.99 -1.95
N LYS A 82 18.33 8.32 -2.03
CA LYS A 82 19.15 9.31 -1.32
C LYS A 82 19.07 9.22 0.22
N PHE A 83 18.29 8.28 0.74
CA PHE A 83 18.20 7.92 2.15
C PHE A 83 18.97 6.64 2.46
N ASP A 84 20.10 6.43 1.77
CA ASP A 84 21.03 5.38 2.14
C ASP A 84 21.58 5.67 3.54
N LEU A 85 21.07 4.92 4.53
CA LEU A 85 21.56 4.95 5.91
C LEU A 85 23.03 4.52 6.04
N ASN A 86 23.63 4.02 4.97
CA ASN A 86 25.04 3.69 4.86
C ASN A 86 25.90 4.87 4.40
N SER A 87 25.28 5.99 3.97
CA SER A 87 26.05 7.18 3.63
C SER A 87 26.51 7.87 4.91
N SER A 88 27.81 8.12 5.00
CA SER A 88 28.53 8.75 6.11
C SER A 88 28.10 10.18 6.49
N ASN A 89 27.02 10.68 5.93
CA ASN A 89 26.34 11.93 6.29
C ASN A 89 25.09 11.62 7.13
N ASN A 90 25.29 11.02 8.31
CA ASN A 90 24.28 10.72 9.32
C ASN A 90 23.58 12.01 9.82
N LYS A 91 22.57 12.49 9.07
CA LYS A 91 21.49 13.24 9.69
C LYS A 91 20.51 12.18 10.24
N ASN A 92 20.29 12.21 11.55
CA ASN A 92 19.29 11.37 12.23
C ASN A 92 17.89 11.81 11.79
N PHE A 93 17.41 11.35 10.64
CA PHE A 93 16.03 11.59 10.22
C PHE A 93 15.11 10.67 10.99
N THR A 94 14.03 11.22 11.49
CA THR A 94 12.91 10.44 12.03
C THR A 94 12.22 9.70 10.89
N PHE A 95 11.50 8.62 11.23
CA PHE A 95 10.70 7.89 10.24
C PHE A 95 9.71 8.83 9.52
N MET A 96 9.02 9.70 10.25
CA MET A 96 8.05 10.62 9.68
C MET A 96 8.67 11.70 8.78
N GLU A 97 9.88 12.18 9.06
CA GLU A 97 10.60 13.08 8.14
C GLU A 97 10.89 12.40 6.81
N ALA A 98 11.29 11.13 6.84
CA ALA A 98 11.52 10.35 5.63
C ALA A 98 10.21 10.08 4.85
N MET A 99 9.11 9.72 5.53
CA MET A 99 7.81 9.56 4.90
C MET A 99 7.33 10.88 4.28
N ASN A 100 7.45 12.00 4.98
CA ASN A 100 7.11 13.32 4.46
C ASN A 100 7.89 13.66 3.20
N TYR A 101 9.19 13.37 3.17
CA TYR A 101 10.00 13.59 1.97
C TYR A 101 9.55 12.69 0.81
N ALA A 102 9.39 11.39 1.05
CA ALA A 102 9.01 10.41 0.04
C ALA A 102 7.56 10.58 -0.46
N SER A 103 6.69 11.25 0.29
CA SER A 103 5.26 11.41 -0.04
C SER A 103 4.96 12.07 -1.39
N SER A 104 5.94 12.79 -1.94
CA SER A 104 5.81 13.42 -3.26
C SER A 104 5.90 12.44 -4.44
N TYR A 105 6.43 11.23 -4.22
CA TYR A 105 6.64 10.23 -5.25
C TYR A 105 6.30 8.79 -4.84
N ASP A 106 5.99 8.54 -3.57
CA ASP A 106 5.61 7.24 -3.03
C ASP A 106 4.25 7.33 -2.34
N TYR A 107 3.28 6.56 -2.84
CA TYR A 107 1.91 6.64 -2.37
C TYR A 107 1.68 5.99 -1.00
N ILE A 108 2.56 5.05 -0.58
CA ILE A 108 2.55 4.52 0.80
C ILE A 108 3.06 5.60 1.76
N ALA A 109 4.14 6.28 1.41
CA ALA A 109 4.66 7.38 2.20
C ALA A 109 3.63 8.54 2.33
N LEU A 110 2.85 8.78 1.27
CA LEU A 110 1.74 9.74 1.31
C LEU A 110 0.68 9.35 2.35
N GLN A 111 0.35 8.06 2.50
CA GLN A 111 -0.59 7.61 3.53
C GLN A 111 -0.08 7.99 4.94
N TYR A 112 1.19 7.80 5.23
CA TYR A 112 1.78 8.20 6.51
C TYR A 112 1.70 9.71 6.73
N LYS A 113 2.07 10.52 5.73
CA LYS A 113 2.01 11.98 5.79
C LYS A 113 0.59 12.49 6.05
N GLU A 114 -0.40 11.85 5.46
CA GLU A 114 -1.83 12.22 5.59
C GLU A 114 -2.54 11.43 6.69
N ASN A 115 -1.79 10.80 7.61
CA ASN A 115 -2.35 10.03 8.73
C ASN A 115 -3.37 8.98 8.28
N PHE A 116 -3.12 8.35 7.13
CA PHE A 116 -3.97 7.33 6.51
C PHE A 116 -5.39 7.82 6.15
N ASP A 117 -5.59 9.12 6.05
CA ASP A 117 -6.90 9.72 5.82
C ASP A 117 -7.59 9.14 4.58
N ASN A 118 -6.86 9.00 3.48
CA ASN A 118 -7.43 8.43 2.25
C ASN A 118 -7.87 6.97 2.40
N ILE A 119 -7.10 6.13 3.08
CA ILE A 119 -7.47 4.74 3.36
C ILE A 119 -8.72 4.70 4.25
N ILE A 120 -8.75 5.50 5.32
CA ILE A 120 -9.78 5.46 6.36
C ILE A 120 -11.09 6.07 5.86
N ASN A 121 -11.05 7.26 5.25
CA ASN A 121 -12.22 8.06 4.97
C ASN A 121 -12.72 7.96 3.52
N ASN A 122 -11.92 7.41 2.61
CA ASN A 122 -12.29 7.28 1.21
C ASN A 122 -12.31 5.81 0.74
N LEU A 123 -11.17 5.12 0.77
CA LEU A 123 -11.03 3.81 0.13
C LEU A 123 -11.75 2.69 0.91
N ALA A 124 -11.65 2.66 2.25
CA ALA A 124 -12.34 1.66 3.05
C ALA A 124 -13.88 1.81 2.96
N PRO A 125 -14.48 3.01 3.07
CA PRO A 125 -15.90 3.22 2.80
C PRO A 125 -16.30 2.84 1.37
N LYS A 126 -15.47 3.16 0.37
CA LYS A 126 -15.74 2.85 -1.04
C LYS A 126 -15.79 1.35 -1.29
N TRP A 127 -14.83 0.58 -0.72
CA TRP A 127 -14.88 -0.87 -0.80
C TRP A 127 -16.15 -1.44 -0.17
N ARG A 128 -16.62 -0.89 0.96
CA ARG A 128 -17.86 -1.31 1.63
C ARG A 128 -19.08 -1.03 0.75
N GLU A 129 -19.08 0.09 0.03
CA GLU A 129 -20.12 0.40 -0.97
C GLU A 129 -20.15 -0.68 -2.07
N TYR A 130 -18.98 -1.02 -2.66
CA TYR A 130 -18.89 -2.09 -3.65
C TYR A 130 -19.30 -3.44 -3.11
N PHE A 131 -18.88 -3.77 -1.87
CA PHE A 131 -19.30 -5.00 -1.23
C PHE A 131 -20.81 -5.10 -1.06
N LYS A 132 -21.47 -4.01 -0.67
CA LYS A 132 -22.94 -3.97 -0.58
C LYS A 132 -23.62 -4.13 -1.95
N ASN A 133 -23.05 -3.53 -2.98
CA ASN A 133 -23.61 -3.56 -4.33
C ASN A 133 -23.45 -4.94 -4.99
N PHE A 134 -22.31 -5.57 -4.83
CA PHE A 134 -21.99 -6.86 -5.47
C PHE A 134 -22.26 -8.07 -4.57
N ASN A 135 -22.38 -7.84 -3.26
CA ASN A 135 -22.56 -8.87 -2.23
C ASN A 135 -21.48 -9.97 -2.21
N ASN A 136 -20.27 -9.65 -2.67
CA ASN A 136 -19.12 -10.54 -2.60
C ASN A 136 -17.80 -9.77 -2.72
N ASP A 137 -16.72 -10.36 -2.17
CA ASP A 137 -15.36 -9.80 -2.19
C ASP A 137 -14.72 -9.89 -3.57
N GLU A 138 -15.06 -10.92 -4.34
CA GLU A 138 -14.46 -11.22 -5.64
C GLU A 138 -14.70 -10.10 -6.66
N ASN A 139 -15.82 -9.40 -6.53
CA ASN A 139 -16.16 -8.25 -7.38
C ASN A 139 -15.84 -6.91 -6.70
N ALA A 140 -16.02 -6.79 -5.38
CA ALA A 140 -15.76 -5.54 -4.66
C ALA A 140 -14.27 -5.17 -4.66
N THR A 141 -13.38 -6.14 -4.55
CA THR A 141 -11.93 -5.92 -4.51
C THR A 141 -11.38 -5.43 -5.86
N PRO A 142 -11.67 -6.07 -7.01
CA PRO A 142 -11.29 -5.52 -8.30
C PRO A 142 -11.90 -4.14 -8.58
N ALA A 143 -13.14 -3.87 -8.17
CA ALA A 143 -13.75 -2.55 -8.34
C ALA A 143 -12.94 -1.45 -7.64
N LEU A 144 -12.56 -1.65 -6.37
CA LEU A 144 -11.72 -0.69 -5.65
C LEU A 144 -10.35 -0.54 -6.29
N PHE A 145 -9.73 -1.64 -6.72
CA PHE A 145 -8.44 -1.61 -7.40
C PHE A 145 -8.49 -0.81 -8.69
N LEU A 146 -9.50 -1.05 -9.53
CA LEU A 146 -9.71 -0.34 -10.78
C LEU A 146 -9.94 1.15 -10.56
N ASP A 147 -10.75 1.51 -9.57
CA ASP A 147 -10.98 2.90 -9.22
C ASP A 147 -9.67 3.60 -8.83
N LEU A 148 -8.90 2.98 -7.95
CA LEU A 148 -7.67 3.59 -7.46
C LEU A 148 -6.64 3.73 -8.57
N ILE A 149 -6.35 2.65 -9.34
CA ILE A 149 -5.32 2.69 -10.38
C ILE A 149 -5.68 3.63 -11.52
N SER A 150 -6.98 3.84 -11.79
CA SER A 150 -7.43 4.72 -12.87
C SER A 150 -7.20 6.20 -12.60
N VAL A 151 -7.09 6.60 -11.32
CA VAL A 151 -6.95 8.01 -10.91
C VAL A 151 -5.60 8.32 -10.26
N VAL A 152 -4.95 7.33 -9.64
CA VAL A 152 -3.65 7.47 -9.00
C VAL A 152 -2.62 6.63 -9.75
N PRO A 153 -1.66 7.26 -10.46
CA PRO A 153 -0.56 6.54 -11.09
C PRO A 153 0.24 5.73 -10.06
N ASP A 154 0.41 4.43 -10.29
CA ASP A 154 1.08 3.55 -9.35
C ASP A 154 2.54 3.97 -9.13
N SER A 155 2.92 4.21 -7.86
CA SER A 155 4.24 4.73 -7.53
C SER A 155 5.37 3.71 -7.71
N LEU A 156 5.09 2.39 -7.67
CA LEU A 156 6.07 1.36 -7.99
C LEU A 156 6.39 1.35 -9.49
N ILE A 157 5.36 1.50 -10.34
CA ILE A 157 5.56 1.65 -11.79
C ILE A 157 6.29 2.96 -12.09
N ALA A 158 5.86 4.07 -11.46
CA ALA A 158 6.51 5.36 -11.64
C ALA A 158 7.99 5.34 -11.27
N ARG A 159 8.35 4.66 -10.19
CA ARG A 159 9.75 4.52 -9.74
C ARG A 159 10.61 3.70 -10.73
N LYS A 160 10.06 2.61 -11.29
CA LYS A 160 10.79 1.70 -12.16
C LYS A 160 10.87 2.18 -13.62
N TYR A 161 9.78 2.79 -14.11
CA TYR A 161 9.59 3.06 -15.53
C TYR A 161 9.30 4.54 -15.85
N GLY A 162 9.24 5.39 -14.84
CA GLY A 162 8.91 6.81 -14.96
C GLY A 162 7.43 7.11 -14.80
N ILE A 163 7.12 8.36 -14.43
CA ILE A 163 5.75 8.82 -14.15
C ILE A 163 4.83 8.77 -15.37
N ASP A 164 5.38 9.00 -16.56
CA ASP A 164 4.60 8.99 -17.80
C ASP A 164 4.09 7.57 -18.10
N LYS A 165 4.91 6.53 -17.83
CA LYS A 165 4.48 5.14 -17.95
C LYS A 165 3.39 4.77 -16.94
N ALA A 166 3.51 5.24 -15.70
CA ALA A 166 2.49 5.03 -14.69
C ALA A 166 1.15 5.70 -15.07
N LYS A 167 1.19 6.93 -15.63
CA LYS A 167 0.01 7.63 -16.15
C LYS A 167 -0.61 6.93 -17.35
N GLU A 168 0.21 6.39 -18.26
CA GLU A 168 -0.27 5.57 -19.39
C GLU A 168 -1.07 4.37 -18.89
N VAL A 169 -0.53 3.65 -17.89
CA VAL A 169 -1.21 2.53 -17.25
C VAL A 169 -2.52 2.98 -16.64
N SER A 170 -2.53 4.04 -15.82
CA SER A 170 -3.77 4.56 -15.21
C SER A 170 -4.84 4.88 -16.26
N SER A 171 -4.45 5.52 -17.36
CA SER A 171 -5.38 5.88 -18.44
C SER A 171 -6.04 4.67 -19.10
N LYS A 172 -5.30 3.55 -19.22
CA LYS A 172 -5.84 2.29 -19.79
C LYS A 172 -6.94 1.69 -18.92
N PHE A 173 -6.86 1.90 -17.58
CA PHE A 173 -7.85 1.35 -16.66
C PHE A 173 -9.12 2.23 -16.52
N LEU A 174 -9.10 3.47 -16.99
CA LEU A 174 -10.18 4.42 -16.74
C LEU A 174 -11.55 3.96 -17.26
N GLU A 175 -11.63 3.48 -18.49
CA GLU A 175 -12.90 3.03 -19.09
C GLU A 175 -13.38 1.73 -18.42
N LEU A 176 -12.48 0.79 -18.19
CA LEU A 176 -12.81 -0.47 -17.50
C LEU A 176 -13.29 -0.23 -16.07
N SER A 177 -12.69 0.72 -15.34
CA SER A 177 -13.13 1.11 -14.01
C SER A 177 -14.57 1.60 -14.00
N LYS A 178 -14.92 2.50 -14.91
CA LYS A 178 -16.29 3.02 -15.05
C LYS A 178 -17.29 1.92 -15.38
N GLU A 179 -16.95 1.06 -16.35
CA GLU A 179 -17.82 -0.02 -16.78
C GLU A 179 -18.03 -1.04 -15.66
N TYR A 180 -16.94 -1.41 -14.97
CA TYR A 180 -16.96 -2.41 -13.88
C TYR A 180 -17.81 -1.92 -12.70
N SER A 181 -17.59 -0.68 -12.26
CA SER A 181 -18.28 -0.08 -11.11
C SER A 181 -19.79 0.03 -11.31
N CYS A 182 -20.25 0.24 -12.55
CA CYS A 182 -21.66 0.36 -12.91
C CYS A 182 -22.31 -0.97 -13.33
N SER A 183 -21.53 -2.04 -13.49
CA SER A 183 -22.02 -3.31 -14.04
C SER A 183 -22.93 -4.04 -13.05
N LYS A 184 -24.07 -4.53 -13.55
CA LYS A 184 -24.93 -5.46 -12.83
C LYS A 184 -24.36 -6.90 -12.83
N ASN A 185 -23.45 -7.19 -13.72
CA ASN A 185 -22.75 -8.47 -13.84
C ASN A 185 -21.26 -8.24 -14.09
N PRO A 186 -20.47 -7.87 -13.07
CA PRO A 186 -19.04 -7.60 -13.23
C PRO A 186 -18.26 -8.79 -13.78
N ASN A 187 -18.73 -10.03 -13.53
CA ASN A 187 -18.07 -11.24 -14.02
C ASN A 187 -18.01 -11.32 -15.57
N SER A 188 -18.89 -10.60 -16.27
CA SER A 188 -18.82 -10.50 -17.74
C SER A 188 -17.54 -9.77 -18.21
N LEU A 189 -16.89 -9.00 -17.35
CA LEU A 189 -15.67 -8.24 -17.63
C LEU A 189 -14.39 -8.99 -17.21
N ASN A 190 -14.50 -10.19 -16.66
CA ASN A 190 -13.34 -10.96 -16.18
C ASN A 190 -12.32 -11.25 -17.29
N ASN A 191 -12.78 -11.54 -18.51
CA ASN A 191 -11.86 -11.76 -19.63
C ASN A 191 -11.05 -10.48 -19.96
N GLN A 192 -11.67 -9.31 -19.87
CA GLN A 192 -10.99 -8.04 -20.11
C GLN A 192 -9.98 -7.73 -19.00
N LEU A 193 -10.33 -8.01 -17.73
CA LEU A 193 -9.39 -7.92 -16.59
C LEU A 193 -8.18 -8.82 -16.79
N LEU A 194 -8.39 -10.09 -17.18
CA LEU A 194 -7.31 -11.05 -17.41
C LEU A 194 -6.42 -10.65 -18.59
N LEU A 195 -6.98 -10.06 -19.65
CA LEU A 195 -6.20 -9.52 -20.77
C LEU A 195 -5.31 -8.36 -20.30
N MET A 196 -5.85 -7.41 -19.55
CA MET A 196 -5.08 -6.28 -19.02
C MET A 196 -3.98 -6.74 -18.04
N ASP A 197 -4.28 -7.70 -17.15
CA ASP A 197 -3.28 -8.31 -16.27
C ASP A 197 -2.15 -8.97 -17.07
N SER A 198 -2.50 -9.72 -18.12
CA SER A 198 -1.53 -10.35 -19.00
C SER A 198 -0.66 -9.35 -19.74
N GLU A 199 -1.23 -8.25 -20.24
CA GLU A 199 -0.47 -7.15 -20.87
C GLU A 199 0.51 -6.51 -19.90
N LEU A 200 0.11 -6.24 -18.66
CA LEU A 200 1.00 -5.70 -17.63
C LEU A 200 2.15 -6.67 -17.34
N LYS A 201 1.86 -7.96 -17.17
CA LYS A 201 2.85 -9.01 -16.91
C LYS A 201 3.87 -9.14 -18.05
N ILE A 202 3.43 -9.12 -19.31
CA ILE A 202 4.32 -9.15 -20.48
C ILE A 202 5.26 -7.95 -20.49
N GLN A 203 4.80 -6.78 -20.05
CA GLN A 203 5.60 -5.57 -19.98
C GLN A 203 6.43 -5.46 -18.68
N GLY A 204 6.34 -6.43 -17.77
CA GLY A 204 6.99 -6.40 -16.45
C GLY A 204 6.43 -5.33 -15.51
N LEU A 205 5.24 -4.79 -15.82
CA LEU A 205 4.58 -3.76 -15.02
C LEU A 205 3.80 -4.41 -13.88
N ASN A 206 4.06 -3.96 -12.65
CA ASN A 206 3.36 -4.43 -11.47
C ASN A 206 2.82 -3.23 -10.69
N PRO A 207 1.50 -3.01 -10.64
CA PRO A 207 0.87 -1.96 -9.86
C PRO A 207 0.80 -2.34 -8.36
N GLY A 208 1.97 -2.63 -7.78
CA GLY A 208 2.10 -3.19 -6.44
C GLY A 208 1.66 -2.21 -5.35
N THR A 209 1.97 -0.91 -5.50
CA THR A 209 1.55 0.09 -4.51
C THR A 209 0.03 0.22 -4.46
N THR A 210 -0.63 0.20 -5.62
CA THR A 210 -2.10 0.20 -5.68
C THR A 210 -2.67 -1.03 -4.97
N ALA A 211 -2.12 -2.21 -5.21
CA ALA A 211 -2.53 -3.45 -4.56
C ALA A 211 -2.35 -3.40 -3.04
N ASP A 212 -1.20 -2.90 -2.56
CA ASP A 212 -0.89 -2.78 -1.14
C ASP A 212 -1.91 -1.88 -0.41
N VAL A 213 -2.26 -0.74 -1.01
CA VAL A 213 -3.23 0.21 -0.44
C VAL A 213 -4.65 -0.37 -0.45
N VAL A 214 -5.04 -1.07 -1.51
CA VAL A 214 -6.33 -1.77 -1.57
C VAL A 214 -6.43 -2.83 -0.47
N VAL A 215 -5.39 -3.64 -0.28
CA VAL A 215 -5.34 -4.64 0.80
C VAL A 215 -5.49 -3.99 2.17
N ALA A 216 -4.76 -2.90 2.45
CA ALA A 216 -4.88 -2.16 3.71
C ALA A 216 -6.28 -1.59 3.94
N SER A 217 -6.95 -1.12 2.88
CA SER A 217 -8.32 -0.59 2.95
C SER A 217 -9.34 -1.68 3.26
N ILE A 218 -9.20 -2.86 2.66
CA ILE A 218 -10.04 -4.04 2.94
C ILE A 218 -9.78 -4.55 4.36
N PHE A 219 -8.52 -4.62 4.75
CA PHE A 219 -8.13 -5.04 6.09
C PHE A 219 -8.80 -4.18 7.17
N LEU A 220 -8.77 -2.85 6.98
CA LEU A 220 -9.43 -1.92 7.88
C LEU A 220 -10.94 -2.18 7.98
N ASN A 221 -11.62 -2.44 6.86
CA ASN A 221 -13.05 -2.82 6.86
C ASN A 221 -13.31 -4.12 7.64
N ARG A 222 -12.43 -5.10 7.55
CA ARG A 222 -12.56 -6.38 8.26
C ARG A 222 -12.36 -6.26 9.77
N LEU A 223 -11.73 -5.18 10.22
CA LEU A 223 -11.59 -4.85 11.65
C LEU A 223 -12.83 -4.16 12.24
N GLY A 224 -13.90 -3.98 11.46
CA GLY A 224 -15.20 -3.50 11.97
C GLY A 224 -15.41 -1.99 11.86
N LEU A 225 -14.74 -1.33 10.94
CA LEU A 225 -15.03 0.06 10.57
C LEU A 225 -16.18 0.19 9.60
#